data_99a38794251ab879555b160058a1d5c4
#
_entry.id   99a38794251ab879555b160058a1d5c4
#
_cell.length_a   1.000
_cell.length_b   1.000
_cell.length_c   1.000
_cell.angle_alpha   90.00
_cell.angle_beta   90.00
_cell.angle_gamma   90.00
#
_symmetry.space_group_name_H-M   'P 1'
#
loop_
_entity.id
_entity.type
_entity.pdbx_description
1 polymer ?
#
loop_
_entity_poly.entity_id
_entity_poly.type
_entity_poly.pdbx_seq_one_letter_code
_entity_poly.pdbx_strand_id
1 'polypeptide(L)'
;MARRLFTSESVTEGHPDKIADAISDSVLDSLLSQDPKSRVACETLITTGQVHVAGEVTTNGYADVMTLVRETVLEIGYDSSEKGFDGNSCGVSVSLGAQSQDIAVGVDHAVEERESKSVDPLDLQGAGDQGLMFGYANRDTKELMPLPIAMAHRLAERLSALRKSGELGYLRPDGKTQVTIEYDGDRAIRVDTVVDSSQHSPDIDIAKKMTPEVVEKVIKPVLSTFAIPFEGMKTLINPTGRFVIGGPMGDAGLTGRKIIVDSYGGMARHGGGAFSGKDPSKVDRSAAYAMRWVAKNVVAAELADRCEVQVAYAIGKAHPVGLFVETFGTEKVPTSQISDAVLSVFDLRPAAIIRDLDLLRPIYRKTSAYGHFGRELPEFSWETTDRAQALAKAVKG
;
A
#
# COMPACT_ATOMS: atom_id res chain seq x y z
N MET A 1 11.70 -13.74 -27.73
CA MET A 1 12.36 -13.51 -26.42
C MET A 1 12.12 -14.74 -25.54
N ALA A 2 12.96 -14.98 -24.52
CA ALA A 2 12.76 -16.14 -23.65
C ALA A 2 11.54 -15.92 -22.76
N ARG A 3 10.70 -16.96 -22.62
CA ARG A 3 9.59 -16.96 -21.66
C ARG A 3 10.12 -16.87 -20.23
N ARG A 4 9.48 -16.07 -19.40
CA ARG A 4 9.83 -15.87 -17.99
C ARG A 4 8.60 -15.97 -17.11
N LEU A 5 8.79 -16.41 -15.87
CA LEU A 5 7.77 -16.39 -14.84
C LEU A 5 8.03 -15.21 -13.90
N PHE A 6 6.98 -14.50 -13.54
CA PHE A 6 7.03 -13.44 -12.53
C PHE A 6 5.92 -13.64 -11.52
N THR A 7 6.26 -13.49 -10.24
CA THR A 7 5.37 -13.81 -9.12
C THR A 7 5.22 -12.62 -8.20
N SER A 8 3.98 -12.35 -7.78
CA SER A 8 3.67 -11.44 -6.67
C SER A 8 2.77 -12.12 -5.66
N GLU A 9 2.84 -11.68 -4.42
CA GLU A 9 1.97 -12.15 -3.34
C GLU A 9 1.16 -11.01 -2.73
N SER A 10 0.06 -11.35 -2.10
CA SER A 10 -0.73 -10.47 -1.23
C SER A 10 -1.19 -11.23 0.00
N VAL A 11 -1.70 -10.49 0.97
CA VAL A 11 -2.21 -11.05 2.22
C VAL A 11 -3.56 -10.44 2.56
N THR A 12 -4.36 -11.17 3.33
CA THR A 12 -5.65 -10.68 3.82
C THR A 12 -5.46 -9.62 4.92
N GLU A 13 -6.52 -8.90 5.22
CA GLU A 13 -6.56 -7.91 6.32
C GLU A 13 -6.23 -8.52 7.69
N GLY A 14 -6.43 -9.85 7.85
CA GLY A 14 -6.17 -10.59 9.09
C GLY A 14 -4.75 -11.15 9.23
N HIS A 15 -3.88 -10.91 8.25
CA HIS A 15 -2.45 -11.20 8.40
C HIS A 15 -1.86 -10.33 9.51
N PRO A 16 -1.00 -10.84 10.42
CA PRO A 16 -0.50 -10.08 11.57
C PRO A 16 0.10 -8.72 11.23
N ASP A 17 0.93 -8.64 10.19
CA ASP A 17 1.51 -7.36 9.76
C ASP A 17 0.43 -6.38 9.26
N LYS A 18 -0.64 -6.86 8.61
CA LYS A 18 -1.73 -5.99 8.13
C LYS A 18 -2.69 -5.55 9.24
N ILE A 19 -2.83 -6.36 10.30
CA ILE A 19 -3.51 -5.92 11.51
C ILE A 19 -2.72 -4.77 12.15
N ALA A 20 -1.39 -4.89 12.24
CA ALA A 20 -0.53 -3.84 12.77
C ALA A 20 -0.64 -2.55 11.95
N ASP A 21 -0.60 -2.64 10.61
CA ASP A 21 -0.81 -1.51 9.71
C ASP A 21 -2.18 -0.87 9.91
N ALA A 22 -3.21 -1.68 10.05
CA ALA A 22 -4.58 -1.23 10.25
C ALA A 22 -4.76 -0.48 11.56
N ILE A 23 -4.16 -0.95 12.65
CA ILE A 23 -4.18 -0.29 13.95
C ILE A 23 -3.46 1.05 13.87
N SER A 24 -2.25 1.09 13.31
CA SER A 24 -1.46 2.30 13.17
C SER A 24 -2.16 3.37 12.33
N ASP A 25 -2.79 2.99 11.22
CA ASP A 25 -3.56 3.91 10.39
C ASP A 25 -4.91 4.31 11.02
N SER A 26 -5.51 3.48 11.88
CA SER A 26 -6.69 3.86 12.66
C SER A 26 -6.38 4.96 13.69
N VAL A 27 -5.21 4.87 14.34
CA VAL A 27 -4.72 5.94 15.23
C VAL A 27 -4.49 7.22 14.46
N LEU A 28 -3.81 7.14 13.30
CA LEU A 28 -3.58 8.29 12.43
C LEU A 28 -4.89 8.97 12.01
N ASP A 29 -5.84 8.20 11.49
CA ASP A 29 -7.12 8.74 11.00
C ASP A 29 -7.95 9.37 12.14
N SER A 30 -7.93 8.76 13.32
CA SER A 30 -8.60 9.33 14.52
C SER A 30 -8.04 10.70 14.87
N LEU A 31 -6.73 10.89 14.80
CA LEU A 31 -6.08 12.17 15.11
C LEU A 31 -6.29 13.20 14.00
N LEU A 32 -6.12 12.82 12.72
CA LEU A 32 -6.35 13.73 11.59
C LEU A 32 -7.78 14.23 11.49
N SER A 33 -8.76 13.43 11.91
CA SER A 33 -10.17 13.85 11.93
C SER A 33 -10.44 15.00 12.89
N GLN A 34 -9.60 15.18 13.91
CA GLN A 34 -9.75 16.21 14.96
C GLN A 34 -8.76 17.37 14.75
N ASP A 35 -7.56 17.06 14.31
CA ASP A 35 -6.49 18.02 14.00
C ASP A 35 -5.76 17.60 12.71
N PRO A 36 -6.13 18.20 11.56
CA PRO A 36 -5.48 17.90 10.28
C PRO A 36 -3.97 18.18 10.23
N LYS A 37 -3.45 18.95 11.21
CA LYS A 37 -2.02 19.24 11.34
C LYS A 37 -1.28 18.26 12.28
N SER A 38 -1.93 17.20 12.74
CA SER A 38 -1.31 16.18 13.57
C SER A 38 -0.04 15.63 12.92
N ARG A 39 1.02 15.52 13.69
CA ARG A 39 2.26 14.81 13.33
C ARG A 39 2.23 13.44 14.01
N VAL A 40 2.24 12.40 13.21
CA VAL A 40 2.06 11.03 13.69
C VAL A 40 3.10 10.12 13.05
N ALA A 41 3.82 9.39 13.90
CA ALA A 41 4.62 8.24 13.56
C ALA A 41 4.21 7.13 14.54
N CYS A 42 3.26 6.30 14.15
CA CYS A 42 2.66 5.28 14.99
C CYS A 42 2.99 3.89 14.46
N GLU A 43 3.62 3.09 15.27
CA GLU A 43 3.99 1.72 14.96
C GLU A 43 3.30 0.75 15.92
N THR A 44 2.93 -0.42 15.41
CA THR A 44 2.25 -1.45 16.18
C THR A 44 2.99 -2.76 16.06
N LEU A 45 3.21 -3.41 17.19
CA LEU A 45 3.59 -4.82 17.28
C LEU A 45 2.39 -5.61 17.79
N ILE A 46 2.05 -6.71 17.13
CA ILE A 46 0.99 -7.63 17.55
C ILE A 46 1.55 -9.05 17.61
N THR A 47 1.25 -9.76 18.67
CA THR A 47 1.67 -11.16 18.88
C THR A 47 0.62 -11.89 19.71
N THR A 48 0.89 -13.12 20.12
CA THR A 48 -0.05 -13.93 20.92
C THR A 48 -0.59 -13.14 22.11
N GLY A 49 -1.89 -12.86 22.09
CA GLY A 49 -2.61 -12.21 23.19
C GLY A 49 -2.26 -10.75 23.49
N GLN A 50 -1.37 -10.11 22.71
CA GLN A 50 -0.81 -8.79 23.03
C GLN A 50 -0.72 -7.89 21.80
N VAL A 51 -1.09 -6.62 22.00
CA VAL A 51 -0.81 -5.51 21.07
C VAL A 51 0.00 -4.45 21.81
N HIS A 52 1.06 -3.98 21.18
CA HIS A 52 1.88 -2.86 21.66
C HIS A 52 1.90 -1.76 20.59
N VAL A 53 1.43 -0.57 20.96
CA VAL A 53 1.44 0.63 20.10
C VAL A 53 2.50 1.58 20.61
N ALA A 54 3.43 1.96 19.75
CA ALA A 54 4.56 2.82 20.10
C ALA A 54 4.76 3.92 19.04
N GLY A 55 5.49 4.95 19.36
CA GLY A 55 5.85 6.01 18.42
C GLY A 55 5.75 7.41 18.99
N GLU A 56 5.67 8.39 18.11
CA GLU A 56 5.63 9.80 18.45
C GLU A 56 4.40 10.49 17.83
N VAL A 57 3.72 11.29 18.63
CA VAL A 57 2.52 12.03 18.24
C VAL A 57 2.61 13.46 18.76
N THR A 58 2.37 14.44 17.87
CA THR A 58 2.14 15.83 18.23
C THR A 58 0.82 16.27 17.64
N THR A 59 -0.18 16.56 18.47
CA THR A 59 -1.56 16.83 18.05
C THR A 59 -2.29 17.65 19.11
N ASN A 60 -3.35 18.36 18.71
CA ASN A 60 -4.36 18.92 19.60
C ASN A 60 -5.56 17.97 19.80
N GLY A 61 -5.58 16.83 19.09
CA GLY A 61 -6.62 15.81 19.20
C GLY A 61 -6.32 14.79 20.31
N TYR A 62 -7.26 13.88 20.51
CA TYR A 62 -7.13 12.75 21.42
C TYR A 62 -7.58 11.46 20.73
N ALA A 63 -6.81 10.41 20.86
CA ALA A 63 -7.18 9.06 20.40
C ALA A 63 -7.24 8.10 21.57
N ASP A 64 -8.40 7.46 21.77
CA ASP A 64 -8.51 6.30 22.66
C ASP A 64 -7.91 5.07 21.96
N VAL A 65 -6.58 4.98 22.03
CA VAL A 65 -5.81 3.95 21.35
C VAL A 65 -6.25 2.54 21.77
N MET A 66 -6.61 2.33 23.03
CA MET A 66 -7.02 1.01 23.51
C MET A 66 -8.34 0.57 22.86
N THR A 67 -9.30 1.48 22.76
CA THR A 67 -10.57 1.22 22.07
C THR A 67 -10.36 1.02 20.58
N LEU A 68 -9.58 1.86 19.90
CA LEU A 68 -9.28 1.74 18.49
C LEU A 68 -8.61 0.40 18.14
N VAL A 69 -7.68 -0.07 18.96
CA VAL A 69 -7.04 -1.38 18.78
C VAL A 69 -8.10 -2.49 18.82
N ARG A 70 -8.96 -2.51 19.83
CA ARG A 70 -9.98 -3.55 20.00
C ARG A 70 -10.99 -3.54 18.86
N GLU A 71 -11.51 -2.38 18.51
CA GLU A 71 -12.47 -2.23 17.40
C GLU A 71 -11.85 -2.70 16.06
N THR A 72 -10.61 -2.29 15.77
CA THR A 72 -9.90 -2.71 14.56
C THR A 72 -9.74 -4.22 14.49
N VAL A 73 -9.33 -4.85 15.59
CA VAL A 73 -9.13 -6.31 15.67
C VAL A 73 -10.45 -7.06 15.50
N LEU A 74 -11.53 -6.57 16.15
CA LEU A 74 -12.88 -7.15 16.06
C LEU A 74 -13.46 -7.01 14.64
N GLU A 75 -13.32 -5.83 14.01
CA GLU A 75 -13.77 -5.56 12.63
C GLU A 75 -13.10 -6.50 11.62
N ILE A 76 -11.82 -6.79 11.81
CA ILE A 76 -11.07 -7.76 10.99
C ILE A 76 -11.63 -9.17 11.19
N GLY A 77 -12.21 -9.48 12.35
CA GLY A 77 -12.88 -10.74 12.65
C GLY A 77 -12.17 -11.64 13.66
N TYR A 78 -11.22 -11.10 14.43
CA TYR A 78 -10.64 -11.77 15.60
C TYR A 78 -11.45 -11.45 16.85
N ASP A 79 -12.56 -12.15 17.02
CA ASP A 79 -13.58 -11.96 18.05
C ASP A 79 -13.65 -13.12 19.06
N SER A 80 -12.74 -14.08 18.96
CA SER A 80 -12.69 -15.28 19.81
C SER A 80 -11.29 -15.88 19.85
N SER A 81 -10.89 -16.36 21.03
CA SER A 81 -9.65 -17.11 21.23
C SER A 81 -9.55 -18.37 20.37
N GLU A 82 -10.67 -18.95 19.94
CA GLU A 82 -10.70 -20.08 19.01
C GLU A 82 -10.14 -19.75 17.63
N LYS A 83 -10.14 -18.45 17.26
CA LYS A 83 -9.51 -17.95 16.03
C LYS A 83 -8.02 -17.66 16.19
N GLY A 84 -7.49 -17.82 17.40
CA GLY A 84 -6.09 -17.57 17.75
C GLY A 84 -5.82 -16.16 18.28
N PHE A 85 -6.81 -15.25 18.25
CA PHE A 85 -6.73 -13.90 18.80
C PHE A 85 -8.13 -13.36 19.10
N ASP A 86 -8.26 -12.51 20.13
CA ASP A 86 -9.55 -11.94 20.51
C ASP A 86 -9.38 -10.47 20.92
N GLY A 87 -9.99 -9.57 20.15
CA GLY A 87 -10.00 -8.12 20.40
C GLY A 87 -10.66 -7.73 21.72
N ASN A 88 -11.60 -8.55 22.24
CA ASN A 88 -12.25 -8.25 23.51
C ASN A 88 -11.33 -8.44 24.72
N SER A 89 -10.38 -9.38 24.64
CA SER A 89 -9.57 -9.83 25.78
C SER A 89 -8.06 -9.67 25.62
N CYS A 90 -7.54 -9.28 24.45
CA CYS A 90 -6.10 -9.08 24.24
C CYS A 90 -5.56 -7.98 25.18
N GLY A 91 -4.32 -8.14 25.61
CA GLY A 91 -3.57 -7.08 26.27
C GLY A 91 -3.26 -5.95 25.29
N VAL A 92 -3.39 -4.70 25.74
CA VAL A 92 -2.99 -3.54 24.93
C VAL A 92 -2.07 -2.68 25.77
N SER A 93 -0.89 -2.38 25.27
CA SER A 93 0.03 -1.43 25.86
C SER A 93 0.34 -0.30 24.89
N VAL A 94 0.48 0.92 25.41
CA VAL A 94 0.68 2.14 24.63
C VAL A 94 1.89 2.88 25.14
N SER A 95 2.82 3.19 24.23
CA SER A 95 4.05 3.95 24.50
C SER A 95 4.21 5.03 23.43
N LEU A 96 3.32 6.03 23.46
CA LEU A 96 3.37 7.17 22.55
C LEU A 96 3.98 8.37 23.28
N GLY A 97 5.04 8.94 22.69
CA GLY A 97 5.72 10.15 23.16
C GLY A 97 5.45 11.35 22.25
N ALA A 98 6.02 12.50 22.60
CA ALA A 98 6.03 13.66 21.72
C ALA A 98 7.17 13.57 20.69
N GLN A 99 6.98 14.16 19.51
CA GLN A 99 8.02 14.24 18.49
C GLN A 99 9.22 15.07 19.00
N SER A 100 10.44 14.66 18.62
CA SER A 100 11.66 15.41 18.89
C SER A 100 11.59 16.83 18.32
N GLN A 101 11.97 17.82 19.15
CA GLN A 101 12.02 19.22 18.71
C GLN A 101 13.03 19.44 17.59
N ASP A 102 14.14 18.69 17.57
CA ASP A 102 15.19 18.80 16.54
C ASP A 102 14.66 18.38 15.16
N ILE A 103 13.79 17.36 15.11
CA ILE A 103 13.13 16.93 13.87
C ILE A 103 12.06 17.95 13.45
N ALA A 104 11.27 18.45 14.39
CA ALA A 104 10.21 19.41 14.13
C ALA A 104 10.72 20.68 13.44
N VAL A 105 11.88 21.21 13.87
CA VAL A 105 12.49 22.41 13.26
C VAL A 105 12.73 22.23 11.76
N GLY A 106 13.21 21.09 11.31
CA GLY A 106 13.49 20.84 9.88
C GLY A 106 12.23 20.64 9.05
N VAL A 107 11.16 20.14 9.67
CA VAL A 107 9.86 19.94 8.99
C VAL A 107 9.06 21.23 8.89
N ASP A 108 9.02 22.00 9.97
CA ASP A 108 8.18 23.20 10.09
C ASP A 108 8.84 24.45 9.48
N HIS A 109 10.18 24.47 9.36
CA HIS A 109 10.98 25.57 8.82
C HIS A 109 12.06 25.03 7.88
N ALA A 110 11.73 24.89 6.59
CA ALA A 110 12.67 24.37 5.58
C ALA A 110 13.93 25.23 5.41
N VAL A 111 14.97 24.63 4.85
CA VAL A 111 16.24 25.32 4.53
C VAL A 111 16.01 26.53 3.62
N GLU A 112 15.09 26.41 2.66
CA GLU A 112 14.71 27.48 1.72
C GLU A 112 14.14 28.70 2.43
N GLU A 113 13.37 28.53 3.51
CA GLU A 113 12.90 29.61 4.37
C GLU A 113 14.03 30.20 5.19
N ARG A 114 14.81 29.35 5.88
CA ARG A 114 15.84 29.78 6.84
C ARG A 114 17.04 30.46 6.19
N GLU A 115 17.51 29.97 5.03
CA GLU A 115 18.72 30.45 4.37
C GLU A 115 18.43 31.36 3.17
N SER A 116 17.47 30.99 2.33
CA SER A 116 17.12 31.73 1.10
C SER A 116 16.06 32.80 1.32
N LYS A 117 15.43 32.84 2.52
CA LYS A 117 14.33 33.76 2.87
C LYS A 117 13.18 33.69 1.85
N SER A 118 12.89 32.49 1.34
CA SER A 118 11.75 32.28 0.44
C SER A 118 10.46 32.72 1.13
N VAL A 119 9.63 33.43 0.40
CA VAL A 119 8.30 33.87 0.83
C VAL A 119 7.17 33.00 0.24
N ASP A 120 7.53 31.99 -0.58
CA ASP A 120 6.56 31.02 -1.10
C ASP A 120 6.06 30.12 0.04
N PRO A 121 4.75 30.08 0.34
CA PRO A 121 4.21 29.23 1.39
C PRO A 121 4.54 27.73 1.22
N LEU A 122 4.79 27.27 0.00
CA LEU A 122 5.13 25.89 -0.29
C LEU A 122 6.60 25.56 0.01
N ASP A 123 7.44 26.56 0.22
CA ASP A 123 8.84 26.40 0.64
C ASP A 123 9.01 26.39 2.18
N LEU A 124 7.92 26.61 2.94
CA LEU A 124 7.99 26.64 4.39
C LEU A 124 8.20 25.26 4.98
N GLN A 125 7.55 24.23 4.41
CA GLN A 125 7.63 22.86 4.90
C GLN A 125 8.73 22.09 4.20
N GLY A 126 9.72 21.62 4.96
CA GLY A 126 10.76 20.69 4.50
C GLY A 126 10.30 19.24 4.52
N ALA A 127 11.04 18.37 3.84
CA ALA A 127 10.87 16.93 3.95
C ALA A 127 11.18 16.47 5.38
N GLY A 128 10.32 15.63 5.94
CA GLY A 128 10.44 15.12 7.31
C GLY A 128 11.58 14.13 7.51
N ASP A 129 12.16 13.62 6.44
CA ASP A 129 13.32 12.75 6.45
C ASP A 129 14.06 12.85 5.10
N GLN A 130 15.26 12.33 5.05
CA GLN A 130 15.93 11.98 3.81
C GLN A 130 15.37 10.67 3.27
N GLY A 131 15.41 10.47 1.95
CA GLY A 131 14.99 9.20 1.39
C GLY A 131 14.78 9.28 -0.12
N LEU A 132 14.46 8.12 -0.68
CA LEU A 132 14.09 7.98 -2.09
C LEU A 132 12.79 7.18 -2.18
N MET A 133 11.87 7.61 -3.05
CA MET A 133 10.56 7.00 -3.23
C MET A 133 10.33 6.70 -4.70
N PHE A 134 9.61 5.63 -4.96
CA PHE A 134 9.31 5.18 -6.32
C PHE A 134 7.81 5.19 -6.58
N GLY A 135 7.46 5.51 -7.82
CA GLY A 135 6.16 5.26 -8.39
C GLY A 135 6.27 4.41 -9.65
N TYR A 136 5.23 3.67 -9.96
CA TYR A 136 5.19 2.78 -11.11
C TYR A 136 3.80 2.71 -11.73
N ALA A 137 3.74 2.54 -13.04
CA ALA A 137 2.54 2.21 -13.78
C ALA A 137 2.90 1.44 -15.06
N ASN A 138 2.02 0.55 -15.49
CA ASN A 138 2.08 -0.12 -16.77
C ASN A 138 0.67 -0.44 -17.29
N ARG A 139 0.56 -0.94 -18.53
CA ARG A 139 -0.72 -1.22 -19.19
C ARG A 139 -1.25 -2.64 -18.97
N ASP A 140 -0.79 -3.36 -17.94
CA ASP A 140 -1.24 -4.74 -17.70
C ASP A 140 -2.70 -4.79 -17.24
N THR A 141 -3.17 -3.80 -16.50
CA THR A 141 -4.55 -3.71 -16.01
C THR A 141 -5.16 -2.34 -16.34
N LYS A 142 -6.48 -2.23 -16.21
CA LYS A 142 -7.19 -0.95 -16.44
C LYS A 142 -6.79 0.13 -15.43
N GLU A 143 -6.41 -0.27 -14.21
CA GLU A 143 -5.92 0.61 -13.15
C GLU A 143 -4.45 1.00 -13.35
N LEU A 144 -3.82 0.52 -14.42
CA LEU A 144 -2.40 0.71 -14.74
C LEU A 144 -1.48 0.14 -13.65
N MET A 145 -1.79 -1.05 -13.17
CA MET A 145 -1.01 -1.83 -12.19
C MET A 145 -0.40 -3.08 -12.82
N PRO A 146 0.73 -3.57 -12.28
CA PRO A 146 1.26 -4.87 -12.66
C PRO A 146 0.26 -5.99 -12.39
N LEU A 147 0.07 -6.86 -13.38
CA LEU A 147 -0.94 -7.90 -13.34
C LEU A 147 -0.83 -8.86 -12.15
N PRO A 148 0.39 -9.38 -11.78
CA PRO A 148 0.49 -10.37 -10.71
C PRO A 148 0.03 -9.83 -9.35
N ILE A 149 0.44 -8.60 -8.99
CA ILE A 149 0.04 -8.00 -7.71
C ILE A 149 -1.44 -7.60 -7.70
N ALA A 150 -1.95 -7.08 -8.82
CA ALA A 150 -3.37 -6.74 -8.93
C ALA A 150 -4.25 -7.98 -8.72
N MET A 151 -3.90 -9.10 -9.34
CA MET A 151 -4.61 -10.38 -9.14
C MET A 151 -4.49 -10.88 -7.70
N ALA A 152 -3.29 -10.86 -7.12
CA ALA A 152 -3.06 -11.32 -5.75
C ALA A 152 -3.90 -10.52 -4.74
N HIS A 153 -3.99 -9.20 -4.90
CA HIS A 153 -4.85 -8.34 -4.07
C HIS A 153 -6.33 -8.70 -4.20
N ARG A 154 -6.83 -8.87 -5.43
CA ARG A 154 -8.24 -9.21 -5.66
C ARG A 154 -8.60 -10.59 -5.08
N LEU A 155 -7.67 -11.55 -5.11
CA LEU A 155 -7.86 -12.86 -4.48
C LEU A 155 -7.96 -12.72 -2.95
N ALA A 156 -7.04 -11.99 -2.32
CA ALA A 156 -7.05 -11.76 -0.87
C ALA A 156 -8.30 -10.99 -0.40
N GLU A 157 -8.72 -9.97 -1.15
CA GLU A 157 -9.95 -9.21 -0.90
C GLU A 157 -11.19 -10.12 -1.01
N ARG A 158 -11.26 -10.99 -2.03
CA ARG A 158 -12.37 -11.92 -2.24
C ARG A 158 -12.46 -12.95 -1.12
N LEU A 159 -11.33 -13.51 -0.65
CA LEU A 159 -11.30 -14.40 0.50
C LEU A 159 -11.92 -13.75 1.73
N SER A 160 -11.51 -12.53 2.05
CA SER A 160 -12.04 -11.79 3.20
C SER A 160 -13.52 -11.46 3.04
N ALA A 161 -13.97 -11.11 1.85
CA ALA A 161 -15.39 -10.84 1.57
C ALA A 161 -16.26 -12.09 1.79
N LEU A 162 -15.84 -13.25 1.28
CA LEU A 162 -16.60 -14.51 1.45
C LEU A 162 -16.56 -15.04 2.88
N ARG A 163 -15.49 -14.80 3.60
CA ARG A 163 -15.43 -15.07 5.04
C ARG A 163 -16.42 -14.20 5.80
N LYS A 164 -16.37 -12.87 5.59
CA LYS A 164 -17.24 -11.91 6.30
C LYS A 164 -18.72 -12.10 5.99
N SER A 165 -19.06 -12.47 4.76
CA SER A 165 -20.46 -12.79 4.38
C SER A 165 -20.98 -14.13 4.96
N GLY A 166 -20.08 -14.98 5.45
CA GLY A 166 -20.41 -16.33 5.92
C GLY A 166 -20.53 -17.37 4.81
N GLU A 167 -20.35 -17.00 3.54
CA GLU A 167 -20.42 -17.94 2.41
C GLU A 167 -19.32 -19.00 2.46
N LEU A 168 -18.11 -18.61 2.92
CA LEU A 168 -17.02 -19.51 3.30
C LEU A 168 -16.72 -19.35 4.81
N GLY A 169 -17.73 -19.59 5.65
CA GLY A 169 -17.68 -19.34 7.09
C GLY A 169 -16.67 -20.18 7.87
N TYR A 170 -16.05 -21.19 7.26
CA TYR A 170 -14.94 -21.93 7.82
C TYR A 170 -13.60 -21.21 7.69
N LEU A 171 -13.48 -20.20 6.83
CA LEU A 171 -12.29 -19.37 6.73
C LEU A 171 -12.12 -18.52 7.99
N ARG A 172 -10.89 -18.33 8.38
CA ARG A 172 -10.46 -17.43 9.45
C ARG A 172 -9.75 -16.21 8.86
N PRO A 173 -9.46 -15.16 9.67
CA PRO A 173 -9.00 -13.88 9.09
C PRO A 173 -7.66 -13.93 8.38
N ASP A 174 -6.72 -14.79 8.79
CA ASP A 174 -5.37 -14.85 8.21
C ASP A 174 -5.35 -15.61 6.89
N GLY A 175 -4.62 -15.09 5.93
CA GLY A 175 -4.44 -15.74 4.64
C GLY A 175 -3.46 -15.02 3.73
N LYS A 176 -2.90 -15.78 2.80
CA LYS A 176 -1.96 -15.31 1.77
C LYS A 176 -2.39 -15.80 0.41
N THR A 177 -2.18 -14.98 -0.60
CA THR A 177 -2.38 -15.31 -2.01
C THR A 177 -1.12 -15.02 -2.80
N GLN A 178 -0.82 -15.85 -3.79
CA GLN A 178 0.34 -15.65 -4.66
C GLN A 178 -0.07 -15.99 -6.09
N VAL A 179 0.34 -15.16 -7.04
CA VAL A 179 0.04 -15.35 -8.46
C VAL A 179 1.33 -15.29 -9.26
N THR A 180 1.55 -16.32 -10.08
CA THR A 180 2.65 -16.40 -11.04
C THR A 180 2.10 -16.25 -12.44
N ILE A 181 2.62 -15.29 -13.18
CA ILE A 181 2.28 -14.99 -14.58
C ILE A 181 3.44 -15.40 -15.49
N GLU A 182 3.12 -16.07 -16.58
CA GLU A 182 4.08 -16.30 -17.68
C GLU A 182 4.08 -15.11 -18.63
N TYR A 183 5.28 -14.60 -18.93
CA TYR A 183 5.50 -13.48 -19.84
C TYR A 183 6.34 -13.92 -21.06
N ASP A 184 6.06 -13.31 -22.22
CA ASP A 184 6.95 -13.29 -23.37
C ASP A 184 7.45 -11.84 -23.59
N GLY A 185 8.71 -11.58 -23.27
CA GLY A 185 9.17 -10.21 -23.08
C GLY A 185 8.42 -9.51 -21.96
N ASP A 186 7.72 -8.41 -22.27
CA ASP A 186 6.90 -7.65 -21.33
C ASP A 186 5.39 -7.95 -21.44
N ARG A 187 5.02 -8.84 -22.36
CA ARG A 187 3.62 -9.23 -22.55
C ARG A 187 3.24 -10.41 -21.65
N ALA A 188 2.26 -10.23 -20.79
CA ALA A 188 1.64 -11.31 -20.04
C ALA A 188 0.92 -12.29 -21.00
N ILE A 189 1.15 -13.60 -20.84
CA ILE A 189 0.62 -14.64 -21.72
C ILE A 189 -0.48 -15.45 -21.06
N ARG A 190 -0.23 -15.92 -19.83
CA ARG A 190 -1.18 -16.73 -19.08
C ARG A 190 -0.87 -16.71 -17.59
N VAL A 191 -1.85 -17.04 -16.79
CA VAL A 191 -1.65 -17.40 -15.40
C VAL A 191 -1.01 -18.79 -15.35
N ASP A 192 0.16 -18.92 -14.72
CA ASP A 192 0.85 -20.19 -14.56
C ASP A 192 0.44 -20.91 -13.28
N THR A 193 0.50 -20.20 -12.16
CA THR A 193 0.25 -20.79 -10.83
C THR A 193 -0.47 -19.80 -9.92
N VAL A 194 -1.44 -20.30 -9.17
CA VAL A 194 -2.08 -19.60 -8.05
C VAL A 194 -1.87 -20.41 -6.78
N VAL A 195 -1.37 -19.76 -5.73
CA VAL A 195 -1.25 -20.33 -4.39
C VAL A 195 -2.19 -19.58 -3.45
N ASP A 196 -2.94 -20.31 -2.65
CA ASP A 196 -3.75 -19.80 -1.55
C ASP A 196 -3.34 -20.53 -0.27
N SER A 197 -3.10 -19.77 0.78
CA SER A 197 -2.84 -20.30 2.13
C SER A 197 -3.75 -19.57 3.10
N SER A 198 -4.90 -20.13 3.38
CA SER A 198 -5.96 -19.54 4.21
C SER A 198 -6.13 -20.30 5.52
N GLN A 199 -6.16 -19.54 6.62
CA GLN A 199 -6.51 -20.06 7.94
C GLN A 199 -7.97 -20.52 7.93
N HIS A 200 -8.23 -21.68 8.58
CA HIS A 200 -9.54 -22.32 8.55
C HIS A 200 -9.91 -22.97 9.89
N SER A 201 -11.19 -23.32 10.05
CA SER A 201 -11.68 -24.11 11.21
C SER A 201 -11.07 -25.50 11.22
N PRO A 202 -10.92 -26.13 12.42
CA PRO A 202 -10.23 -27.42 12.55
C PRO A 202 -10.93 -28.59 11.82
N ASP A 203 -12.23 -28.48 11.61
CA ASP A 203 -13.08 -29.59 11.14
C ASP A 203 -13.30 -29.64 9.63
N ILE A 204 -12.69 -28.71 8.87
CA ILE A 204 -12.85 -28.67 7.41
C ILE A 204 -11.99 -29.71 6.70
N ASP A 205 -12.57 -30.44 5.77
CA ASP A 205 -11.83 -31.28 4.82
C ASP A 205 -11.27 -30.41 3.70
N ILE A 206 -9.94 -30.20 3.73
CA ILE A 206 -9.25 -29.33 2.78
C ILE A 206 -9.40 -29.86 1.36
N ALA A 207 -9.23 -31.14 1.12
CA ALA A 207 -9.22 -31.71 -0.22
C ALA A 207 -10.62 -31.79 -0.82
N LYS A 208 -11.62 -32.19 -0.01
CA LYS A 208 -12.98 -32.46 -0.52
C LYS A 208 -13.90 -31.26 -0.49
N LYS A 209 -13.63 -30.28 0.39
CA LYS A 209 -14.50 -29.12 0.54
C LYS A 209 -13.76 -27.78 0.28
N MET A 210 -12.73 -27.47 1.05
CA MET A 210 -12.06 -26.15 0.95
C MET A 210 -11.48 -25.92 -0.44
N THR A 211 -10.69 -26.86 -0.97
CA THR A 211 -10.03 -26.71 -2.27
C THR A 211 -11.03 -26.44 -3.41
N PRO A 212 -12.07 -27.26 -3.65
CA PRO A 212 -13.03 -26.99 -4.71
C PRO A 212 -13.79 -25.68 -4.47
N GLU A 213 -14.18 -25.33 -3.25
CA GLU A 213 -14.91 -24.10 -2.98
C GLU A 213 -14.04 -22.85 -3.19
N VAL A 214 -12.78 -22.85 -2.77
CA VAL A 214 -11.85 -21.73 -3.01
C VAL A 214 -11.59 -21.57 -4.51
N VAL A 215 -11.41 -22.66 -5.25
CA VAL A 215 -11.24 -22.60 -6.71
C VAL A 215 -12.47 -22.00 -7.39
N GLU A 216 -13.68 -22.48 -7.07
CA GLU A 216 -14.90 -22.07 -7.76
C GLU A 216 -15.41 -20.70 -7.31
N LYS A 217 -15.28 -20.34 -6.04
CA LYS A 217 -15.88 -19.12 -5.47
C LYS A 217 -14.89 -17.94 -5.35
N VAL A 218 -13.59 -18.22 -5.29
CA VAL A 218 -12.55 -17.19 -5.16
C VAL A 218 -11.74 -17.08 -6.45
N ILE A 219 -11.01 -18.15 -6.83
CA ILE A 219 -9.99 -18.06 -7.86
C ILE A 219 -10.60 -17.79 -9.24
N LYS A 220 -11.49 -18.66 -9.71
CA LYS A 220 -12.09 -18.52 -11.06
C LYS A 220 -12.85 -17.20 -11.23
N PRO A 221 -13.71 -16.76 -10.28
CA PRO A 221 -14.40 -15.48 -10.43
C PRO A 221 -13.47 -14.28 -10.49
N VAL A 222 -12.40 -14.26 -9.67
CA VAL A 222 -11.42 -13.18 -9.71
C VAL A 222 -10.63 -13.19 -11.02
N LEU A 223 -10.08 -14.33 -11.43
CA LEU A 223 -9.27 -14.40 -12.66
C LEU A 223 -10.09 -14.05 -13.90
N SER A 224 -11.37 -14.40 -13.93
CA SER A 224 -12.28 -14.07 -15.04
C SER A 224 -12.49 -12.56 -15.24
N THR A 225 -12.13 -11.72 -14.29
CA THR A 225 -12.18 -10.26 -14.44
C THR A 225 -10.99 -9.70 -15.22
N PHE A 226 -9.97 -10.50 -15.46
CA PHE A 226 -8.77 -10.11 -16.17
C PHE A 226 -8.73 -10.74 -17.57
N ALA A 227 -8.27 -9.98 -18.55
CA ALA A 227 -8.22 -10.43 -19.95
C ALA A 227 -6.96 -11.29 -20.23
N ILE A 228 -6.79 -12.39 -19.47
CA ILE A 228 -5.65 -13.31 -19.62
C ILE A 228 -6.11 -14.76 -19.44
N PRO A 229 -5.60 -15.71 -20.27
CA PRO A 229 -5.90 -17.13 -20.10
C PRO A 229 -5.38 -17.69 -18.77
N PHE A 230 -6.20 -18.55 -18.15
CA PHE A 230 -5.83 -19.25 -16.92
C PHE A 230 -6.18 -20.77 -16.95
N GLU A 231 -6.63 -21.27 -18.08
CA GLU A 231 -6.88 -22.70 -18.28
C GLU A 231 -5.59 -23.49 -18.13
N GLY A 232 -5.66 -24.59 -17.38
CA GLY A 232 -4.49 -25.45 -17.12
C GLY A 232 -3.47 -24.86 -16.15
N MET A 233 -3.78 -23.76 -15.46
CA MET A 233 -2.93 -23.22 -14.39
C MET A 233 -2.78 -24.24 -13.24
N LYS A 234 -1.67 -24.17 -12.54
CA LYS A 234 -1.48 -24.91 -11.28
C LYS A 234 -2.18 -24.17 -10.15
N THR A 235 -2.93 -24.93 -9.34
CA THR A 235 -3.61 -24.38 -8.16
C THR A 235 -3.13 -25.12 -6.93
N LEU A 236 -2.62 -24.39 -5.94
CA LEU A 236 -2.09 -24.92 -4.69
C LEU A 236 -2.86 -24.29 -3.52
N ILE A 237 -3.76 -25.03 -2.90
CA ILE A 237 -4.55 -24.58 -1.76
C ILE A 237 -4.02 -25.25 -0.50
N ASN A 238 -3.56 -24.46 0.47
CA ASN A 238 -2.96 -24.92 1.71
C ASN A 238 -1.96 -26.08 1.47
N PRO A 239 -0.90 -25.88 0.67
CA PRO A 239 -0.02 -26.98 0.25
C PRO A 239 0.69 -27.69 1.41
N THR A 240 0.82 -27.05 2.56
CA THR A 240 1.32 -27.66 3.80
C THR A 240 0.27 -28.48 4.55
N GLY A 241 -0.99 -28.46 4.07
CA GLY A 241 -2.13 -29.09 4.72
C GLY A 241 -2.82 -28.14 5.71
N ARG A 242 -2.95 -28.57 6.96
CA ARG A 242 -3.72 -27.88 7.99
C ARG A 242 -3.13 -26.51 8.36
N PHE A 243 -3.99 -25.46 8.32
CA PHE A 243 -3.67 -24.10 8.75
C PHE A 243 -4.75 -23.57 9.71
N VAL A 244 -4.79 -24.10 10.92
CA VAL A 244 -5.74 -23.74 11.97
C VAL A 244 -5.15 -22.68 12.90
N ILE A 245 -3.88 -22.85 13.29
CA ILE A 245 -3.15 -21.82 14.06
C ILE A 245 -2.60 -20.81 13.08
N GLY A 246 -3.07 -19.58 13.19
CA GLY A 246 -2.67 -18.46 12.33
C GLY A 246 -2.92 -17.13 13.04
N GLY A 247 -2.82 -16.04 12.30
CA GLY A 247 -2.90 -14.71 12.86
C GLY A 247 -1.79 -14.45 13.89
N PRO A 248 -2.00 -13.51 14.84
CA PRO A 248 -0.98 -13.16 15.84
C PRO A 248 -0.50 -14.29 16.75
N MET A 249 -1.27 -15.38 16.84
CA MET A 249 -0.86 -16.59 17.56
C MET A 249 0.16 -17.41 16.75
N GLY A 250 0.08 -17.37 15.44
CA GLY A 250 0.96 -18.12 14.55
C GLY A 250 2.28 -17.40 14.28
N ASP A 251 2.23 -16.07 14.11
CA ASP A 251 3.40 -15.24 13.84
C ASP A 251 3.16 -13.82 14.34
N ALA A 252 4.21 -13.14 14.78
CA ALA A 252 4.13 -11.74 15.19
C ALA A 252 4.01 -10.81 13.99
N GLY A 253 3.19 -9.75 14.13
CA GLY A 253 3.03 -8.69 13.14
C GLY A 253 3.67 -7.38 13.59
N LEU A 254 4.13 -6.62 12.62
CA LEU A 254 4.70 -5.28 12.80
C LEU A 254 4.24 -4.36 11.68
N THR A 255 3.98 -3.10 12.01
CA THR A 255 3.71 -2.05 11.03
C THR A 255 4.87 -1.94 10.02
N GLY A 256 4.54 -1.87 8.73
CA GLY A 256 5.51 -1.63 7.67
C GLY A 256 6.35 -2.84 7.26
N ARG A 257 5.91 -4.08 7.53
CA ARG A 257 6.61 -5.30 7.11
C ARG A 257 6.08 -5.92 5.82
N LYS A 258 5.14 -5.27 5.14
CA LYS A 258 4.58 -5.72 3.86
C LYS A 258 4.71 -4.68 2.75
N ILE A 259 5.82 -3.92 2.76
CA ILE A 259 6.04 -2.78 1.86
C ILE A 259 6.00 -3.14 0.37
N ILE A 260 6.37 -4.35 0.00
CA ILE A 260 6.31 -4.83 -1.39
C ILE A 260 4.87 -5.20 -1.76
N VAL A 261 4.12 -5.83 -0.86
CA VAL A 261 2.67 -6.08 -1.01
C VAL A 261 1.91 -4.74 -1.08
N ASP A 262 2.30 -3.76 -0.27
CA ASP A 262 1.66 -2.44 -0.22
C ASP A 262 1.85 -1.64 -1.51
N SER A 263 2.88 -1.94 -2.30
CA SER A 263 3.24 -1.20 -3.51
C SER A 263 2.99 -2.00 -4.79
N TYR A 264 4.03 -2.54 -5.42
CA TYR A 264 3.94 -3.08 -6.79
C TYR A 264 4.30 -4.57 -6.90
N GLY A 265 4.35 -5.31 -5.78
CA GLY A 265 4.59 -6.76 -5.78
C GLY A 265 5.93 -7.19 -6.35
N GLY A 266 6.95 -6.32 -6.29
CA GLY A 266 8.29 -6.58 -6.81
C GLY A 266 8.50 -6.19 -8.27
N MET A 267 7.48 -5.67 -8.98
CA MET A 267 7.63 -5.23 -10.37
C MET A 267 8.41 -3.91 -10.50
N ALA A 268 8.36 -3.07 -9.49
CA ALA A 268 9.08 -1.81 -9.39
C ALA A 268 10.14 -1.87 -8.30
N ARG A 269 11.10 -0.94 -8.36
CA ARG A 269 12.01 -0.67 -7.24
C ARG A 269 11.25 -0.12 -6.05
N HIS A 270 11.87 -0.18 -4.87
CA HIS A 270 11.29 0.34 -3.62
C HIS A 270 12.37 1.07 -2.83
N GLY A 271 12.03 2.23 -2.25
CA GLY A 271 12.96 3.02 -1.44
C GLY A 271 13.20 2.52 -0.02
N GLY A 272 12.38 1.58 0.46
CA GLY A 272 12.46 0.97 1.79
C GLY A 272 11.54 1.59 2.83
N GLY A 273 10.96 2.78 2.58
CA GLY A 273 10.04 3.44 3.51
C GLY A 273 8.69 2.74 3.64
N ALA A 274 8.22 2.52 4.86
CA ALA A 274 6.87 2.05 5.14
C ALA A 274 5.86 3.21 5.10
N PHE A 275 4.58 2.90 4.86
CA PHE A 275 3.51 3.88 4.72
C PHE A 275 2.66 4.02 5.98
N SER A 276 2.09 2.90 6.45
CA SER A 276 1.10 2.90 7.54
C SER A 276 1.64 3.52 8.82
N GLY A 277 0.77 4.23 9.55
CA GLY A 277 1.10 4.94 10.79
C GLY A 277 1.80 6.28 10.61
N LYS A 278 2.13 6.68 9.39
CA LYS A 278 2.82 7.95 9.07
C LYS A 278 1.84 8.98 8.54
N ASP A 279 1.82 10.19 9.11
CA ASP A 279 1.11 11.33 8.55
C ASP A 279 1.79 11.83 7.26
N PRO A 280 1.10 12.62 6.40
CA PRO A 280 1.62 12.99 5.08
C PRO A 280 2.82 13.95 5.09
N SER A 281 3.27 14.45 6.22
CA SER A 281 4.55 15.18 6.30
C SER A 281 5.75 14.25 6.09
N LYS A 282 5.57 12.94 6.30
CA LYS A 282 6.57 11.91 6.02
C LYS A 282 6.55 11.58 4.54
N VAL A 283 7.61 11.99 3.84
CA VAL A 283 7.76 11.82 2.39
C VAL A 283 7.79 10.35 1.96
N ASP A 284 8.18 9.43 2.84
CA ASP A 284 8.04 7.98 2.61
C ASP A 284 6.63 7.62 2.11
N ARG A 285 5.60 8.24 2.67
CA ARG A 285 4.20 8.01 2.29
C ARG A 285 3.74 8.97 1.21
N SER A 286 3.80 10.27 1.46
CA SER A 286 3.24 11.29 0.57
C SER A 286 3.93 11.33 -0.79
N ALA A 287 5.26 11.25 -0.83
CA ALA A 287 5.99 11.26 -2.08
C ALA A 287 5.87 9.92 -2.84
N ALA A 288 5.74 8.77 -2.16
CA ALA A 288 5.41 7.52 -2.84
C ALA A 288 4.03 7.60 -3.53
N TYR A 289 3.05 8.21 -2.90
CA TYR A 289 1.74 8.46 -3.50
C TYR A 289 1.83 9.44 -4.69
N ALA A 290 2.60 10.51 -4.54
CA ALA A 290 2.86 11.43 -5.64
C ALA A 290 3.57 10.75 -6.82
N MET A 291 4.55 9.89 -6.57
CA MET A 291 5.23 9.15 -7.63
C MET A 291 4.31 8.16 -8.34
N ARG A 292 3.38 7.52 -7.61
CA ARG A 292 2.31 6.73 -8.25
C ARG A 292 1.45 7.61 -9.16
N TRP A 293 1.03 8.76 -8.68
CA TRP A 293 0.25 9.72 -9.46
C TRP A 293 0.99 10.17 -10.72
N VAL A 294 2.28 10.52 -10.61
CA VAL A 294 3.13 10.89 -11.77
C VAL A 294 3.24 9.74 -12.76
N ALA A 295 3.65 8.55 -12.32
CA ALA A 295 3.84 7.40 -13.21
C ALA A 295 2.54 7.00 -13.92
N LYS A 296 1.41 7.02 -13.20
CA LYS A 296 0.09 6.71 -13.76
C LYS A 296 -0.31 7.74 -14.83
N ASN A 297 -0.07 9.02 -14.61
CA ASN A 297 -0.36 10.07 -15.57
C ASN A 297 0.56 10.02 -16.81
N VAL A 298 1.83 9.65 -16.67
CA VAL A 298 2.73 9.45 -17.82
C VAL A 298 2.21 8.35 -18.75
N VAL A 299 1.79 7.21 -18.17
CA VAL A 299 1.23 6.09 -18.95
C VAL A 299 -0.14 6.44 -19.53
N ALA A 300 -0.99 7.12 -18.77
CA ALA A 300 -2.30 7.59 -19.23
C ALA A 300 -2.20 8.65 -20.35
N ALA A 301 -1.16 9.48 -20.33
CA ALA A 301 -0.84 10.44 -21.38
C ALA A 301 -0.28 9.80 -22.66
N GLU A 302 -0.13 8.48 -22.70
CA GLU A 302 0.43 7.70 -23.80
C GLU A 302 1.90 8.05 -24.12
N LEU A 303 2.64 8.61 -23.17
CA LEU A 303 4.06 8.95 -23.36
C LEU A 303 4.99 7.72 -23.24
N ALA A 304 4.55 6.70 -22.51
CA ALA A 304 5.17 5.39 -22.41
C ALA A 304 4.13 4.33 -22.07
N ASP A 305 4.41 3.04 -22.37
CA ASP A 305 3.53 1.94 -21.96
C ASP A 305 3.89 1.43 -20.55
N ARG A 306 5.06 1.80 -20.05
CA ARG A 306 5.59 1.46 -18.73
C ARG A 306 6.43 2.63 -18.20
N CYS A 307 6.20 3.01 -16.96
CA CYS A 307 6.92 4.12 -16.34
C CYS A 307 7.22 3.83 -14.88
N GLU A 308 8.48 4.02 -14.49
CA GLU A 308 8.94 4.08 -13.10
C GLU A 308 9.53 5.46 -12.86
N VAL A 309 9.17 6.09 -11.75
CA VAL A 309 9.67 7.41 -11.36
C VAL A 309 10.29 7.30 -9.97
N GLN A 310 11.49 7.84 -9.80
CA GLN A 310 12.13 8.01 -8.51
C GLN A 310 12.20 9.50 -8.15
N VAL A 311 11.88 9.85 -6.92
CA VAL A 311 12.18 11.15 -6.33
C VAL A 311 13.03 10.95 -5.07
N ALA A 312 13.92 11.90 -4.79
CA ALA A 312 14.77 11.87 -3.61
C ALA A 312 14.70 13.20 -2.86
N TYR A 313 14.71 13.13 -1.52
CA TYR A 313 14.70 14.29 -0.63
C TYR A 313 15.86 14.25 0.34
N ALA A 314 16.27 15.45 0.79
CA ALA A 314 17.11 15.64 1.97
C ALA A 314 16.23 16.17 3.11
N ILE A 315 16.47 15.71 4.34
CA ILE A 315 15.74 16.18 5.51
C ILE A 315 15.78 17.71 5.62
N GLY A 316 14.65 18.30 5.92
CA GLY A 316 14.50 19.75 6.09
C GLY A 316 14.57 20.58 4.79
N LYS A 317 14.65 19.96 3.60
CA LYS A 317 14.56 20.67 2.32
C LYS A 317 13.18 20.54 1.71
N ALA A 318 12.67 21.64 1.17
CA ALA A 318 11.39 21.65 0.46
C ALA A 318 11.54 21.07 -0.96
N HIS A 319 12.57 21.45 -1.69
CA HIS A 319 12.77 20.96 -3.05
C HIS A 319 13.43 19.57 -3.06
N PRO A 320 12.95 18.63 -3.92
CA PRO A 320 13.61 17.35 -4.11
C PRO A 320 15.05 17.56 -4.61
N VAL A 321 15.95 16.65 -4.20
CA VAL A 321 17.35 16.67 -4.62
C VAL A 321 17.59 15.94 -5.92
N GLY A 322 16.61 15.16 -6.40
CA GLY A 322 16.68 14.44 -7.67
C GLY A 322 15.34 13.87 -8.12
N LEU A 323 15.18 13.78 -9.43
CA LEU A 323 14.10 13.08 -10.12
C LEU A 323 14.73 12.19 -11.20
N PHE A 324 14.29 10.94 -11.27
CA PHE A 324 14.70 10.00 -12.32
C PHE A 324 13.46 9.34 -12.92
N VAL A 325 13.40 9.27 -14.25
CA VAL A 325 12.32 8.63 -15.00
C VAL A 325 12.88 7.48 -15.83
N GLU A 326 12.29 6.30 -15.71
CA GLU A 326 12.63 5.11 -16.48
C GLU A 326 11.39 4.59 -17.21
N THR A 327 11.50 4.34 -18.49
CA THR A 327 10.42 3.90 -19.36
C THR A 327 10.64 2.51 -19.95
N PHE A 328 11.78 1.89 -19.63
CA PHE A 328 12.12 0.52 -20.04
C PHE A 328 12.09 0.30 -21.56
N GLY A 329 12.39 1.34 -22.35
CA GLY A 329 12.35 1.29 -23.81
C GLY A 329 10.94 1.33 -24.42
N THR A 330 9.93 1.73 -23.63
CA THR A 330 8.53 1.85 -24.10
C THR A 330 8.09 3.27 -24.38
N GLU A 331 8.99 4.24 -24.25
CA GLU A 331 8.75 5.65 -24.51
C GLU A 331 8.32 5.92 -25.96
N LYS A 332 7.42 6.87 -26.13
CA LYS A 332 6.97 7.41 -27.44
C LYS A 332 7.65 8.72 -27.82
N VAL A 333 8.35 9.33 -26.87
CA VAL A 333 9.14 10.58 -26.99
C VAL A 333 10.40 10.40 -26.13
N PRO A 334 11.50 11.14 -26.35
CA PRO A 334 12.70 11.02 -25.52
C PRO A 334 12.40 11.13 -24.03
N THR A 335 12.99 10.25 -23.23
CA THR A 335 12.77 10.19 -21.77
C THR A 335 13.11 11.52 -21.09
N SER A 336 14.09 12.28 -21.61
CA SER A 336 14.40 13.62 -21.12
C SER A 336 13.20 14.58 -21.23
N GLN A 337 12.47 14.54 -22.35
CA GLN A 337 11.26 15.36 -22.53
C GLN A 337 10.14 14.95 -21.57
N ILE A 338 10.03 13.65 -21.25
CA ILE A 338 9.08 13.19 -20.23
C ILE A 338 9.48 13.74 -18.87
N SER A 339 10.76 13.68 -18.51
CA SER A 339 11.28 14.21 -17.25
C SER A 339 11.03 15.72 -17.11
N ASP A 340 11.32 16.50 -18.16
CA ASP A 340 11.09 17.95 -18.19
C ASP A 340 9.58 18.26 -18.07
N ALA A 341 8.73 17.51 -18.76
CA ALA A 341 7.28 17.65 -18.68
C ALA A 341 6.77 17.34 -17.25
N VAL A 342 7.29 16.30 -16.60
CA VAL A 342 6.95 15.96 -15.21
C VAL A 342 7.30 17.14 -14.29
N LEU A 343 8.51 17.70 -14.38
CA LEU A 343 8.94 18.85 -13.58
C LEU A 343 8.13 20.11 -13.83
N SER A 344 7.58 20.28 -15.05
CA SER A 344 6.74 21.42 -15.38
C SER A 344 5.29 21.32 -14.93
N VAL A 345 4.77 20.08 -14.78
CA VAL A 345 3.35 19.81 -14.50
C VAL A 345 3.11 19.49 -13.02
N PHE A 346 4.08 18.89 -12.34
CA PHE A 346 3.95 18.49 -10.95
C PHE A 346 4.90 19.29 -10.06
N ASP A 347 4.35 19.87 -9.01
CA ASP A 347 5.14 20.43 -7.92
C ASP A 347 5.41 19.34 -6.90
N LEU A 348 6.67 18.91 -6.81
CA LEU A 348 7.09 17.79 -5.97
C LEU A 348 7.58 18.19 -4.57
N ARG A 349 7.36 19.45 -4.16
CA ARG A 349 7.60 19.90 -2.79
C ARG A 349 6.60 19.21 -1.83
N PRO A 350 6.99 18.81 -0.61
CA PRO A 350 6.09 18.11 0.32
C PRO A 350 4.75 18.83 0.56
N ALA A 351 4.78 20.15 0.79
CA ALA A 351 3.57 20.94 0.99
C ALA A 351 2.66 20.97 -0.26
N ALA A 352 3.24 20.99 -1.46
CA ALA A 352 2.50 20.94 -2.71
C ALA A 352 1.84 19.55 -2.92
N ILE A 353 2.56 18.48 -2.66
CA ILE A 353 2.03 17.12 -2.73
C ILE A 353 0.83 16.96 -1.79
N ILE A 354 0.97 17.40 -0.54
CA ILE A 354 -0.10 17.33 0.46
C ILE A 354 -1.34 18.09 0.00
N ARG A 355 -1.16 19.28 -0.56
CA ARG A 355 -2.23 20.11 -1.12
C ARG A 355 -2.89 19.45 -2.33
N ASP A 356 -2.09 19.05 -3.32
CA ASP A 356 -2.60 18.61 -4.62
C ASP A 356 -3.29 17.24 -4.54
N LEU A 357 -2.84 16.38 -3.62
CA LEU A 357 -3.47 15.09 -3.34
C LEU A 357 -4.45 15.14 -2.16
N ASP A 358 -4.66 16.31 -1.52
CA ASP A 358 -5.58 16.50 -0.40
C ASP A 358 -5.40 15.44 0.71
N LEU A 359 -4.17 15.34 1.22
CA LEU A 359 -3.75 14.27 2.11
C LEU A 359 -4.03 14.51 3.62
N LEU A 360 -4.55 15.69 4.01
CA LEU A 360 -4.84 15.98 5.43
C LEU A 360 -6.20 15.43 5.90
N ARG A 361 -6.72 14.44 5.20
CA ARG A 361 -8.00 13.76 5.51
C ARG A 361 -7.79 12.43 6.19
N PRO A 362 -8.77 11.93 6.99
CA PRO A 362 -8.72 10.60 7.58
C PRO A 362 -9.08 9.52 6.54
N ILE A 363 -8.11 9.17 5.68
CA ILE A 363 -8.29 8.25 4.54
C ILE A 363 -7.39 7.01 4.62
N TYR A 364 -6.54 6.93 5.63
CA TYR A 364 -5.40 6.02 5.67
C TYR A 364 -5.77 4.61 6.10
N ARG A 365 -6.72 4.44 7.00
CA ARG A 365 -7.21 3.11 7.42
C ARG A 365 -7.62 2.24 6.22
N LYS A 366 -8.19 2.85 5.18
CA LYS A 366 -8.59 2.15 3.95
C LYS A 366 -7.41 1.62 3.13
N THR A 367 -6.21 2.18 3.30
CA THR A 367 -5.01 1.75 2.57
C THR A 367 -4.35 0.52 3.20
N SER A 368 -4.64 0.21 4.45
CA SER A 368 -3.91 -0.75 5.26
C SER A 368 -4.00 -2.21 4.78
N ALA A 369 -4.88 -2.56 3.84
CA ALA A 369 -4.98 -3.88 3.24
C ALA A 369 -5.24 -3.78 1.74
N TYR A 370 -4.85 -4.82 0.98
CA TYR A 370 -5.08 -4.97 -0.47
C TYR A 370 -4.37 -3.92 -1.34
N GLY A 371 -3.24 -3.41 -0.88
CA GLY A 371 -2.37 -2.46 -1.58
C GLY A 371 -2.79 -1.00 -1.46
N HIS A 372 -1.81 -0.11 -1.47
CA HIS A 372 -2.01 1.34 -1.47
C HIS A 372 -2.30 1.87 -2.87
N PHE A 373 -1.98 1.10 -3.92
CA PHE A 373 -2.10 1.48 -5.32
C PHE A 373 -3.03 0.53 -6.09
N GLY A 374 -3.62 1.05 -7.18
CA GLY A 374 -4.49 0.28 -8.08
C GLY A 374 -5.92 0.11 -7.59
N ARG A 375 -6.37 0.92 -6.64
CA ARG A 375 -7.78 1.01 -6.21
C ARG A 375 -8.29 2.42 -6.45
N GLU A 376 -9.16 2.58 -7.45
CA GLU A 376 -9.72 3.88 -7.86
C GLU A 376 -10.88 4.30 -6.95
N LEU A 377 -10.59 4.41 -5.65
CA LEU A 377 -11.55 4.91 -4.65
C LEU A 377 -11.55 6.45 -4.66
N PRO A 378 -12.68 7.10 -4.36
CA PRO A 378 -12.76 8.57 -4.32
C PRO A 378 -11.75 9.22 -3.39
N GLU A 379 -11.36 8.53 -2.32
CA GLU A 379 -10.39 9.03 -1.35
C GLU A 379 -8.94 8.91 -1.84
N PHE A 380 -8.67 8.04 -2.81
CA PHE A 380 -7.31 7.75 -3.31
C PHE A 380 -6.95 8.68 -4.48
N SER A 381 -6.76 9.96 -4.18
CA SER A 381 -6.47 11.02 -5.16
C SER A 381 -5.25 10.75 -6.04
N TRP A 382 -4.28 9.97 -5.56
CA TRP A 382 -3.10 9.56 -6.32
C TRP A 382 -3.39 8.53 -7.44
N GLU A 383 -4.60 8.01 -7.51
CA GLU A 383 -5.04 7.14 -8.60
C GLU A 383 -5.72 7.90 -9.76
N THR A 384 -5.82 9.21 -9.68
CA THR A 384 -6.40 10.02 -10.76
C THR A 384 -5.44 10.21 -11.93
N THR A 385 -5.99 10.41 -13.13
CA THR A 385 -5.23 10.71 -14.36
C THR A 385 -5.48 12.14 -14.87
N ASP A 386 -5.75 13.05 -13.95
CA ASP A 386 -6.14 14.44 -14.19
C ASP A 386 -5.04 15.30 -14.82
N ARG A 387 -3.79 14.88 -14.75
CA ARG A 387 -2.62 15.56 -15.32
C ARG A 387 -2.18 15.02 -16.69
N ALA A 388 -2.78 13.95 -17.18
CA ALA A 388 -2.36 13.29 -18.43
C ALA A 388 -2.40 14.24 -19.64
N GLN A 389 -3.46 15.06 -19.77
CA GLN A 389 -3.55 16.04 -20.86
C GLN A 389 -2.50 17.15 -20.75
N ALA A 390 -2.19 17.61 -19.54
CA ALA A 390 -1.16 18.60 -19.30
C ALA A 390 0.23 18.08 -19.69
N LEU A 391 0.55 16.82 -19.30
CA LEU A 391 1.79 16.15 -19.71
C LEU A 391 1.90 16.01 -21.24
N ALA A 392 0.83 15.53 -21.89
CA ALA A 392 0.82 15.36 -23.35
C ALA A 392 1.00 16.71 -24.09
N LYS A 393 0.55 17.82 -23.51
CA LYS A 393 0.77 19.16 -24.05
C LYS A 393 2.19 19.67 -23.80
N ALA A 394 2.73 19.46 -22.59
CA ALA A 394 4.07 19.92 -22.21
C ALA A 394 5.19 19.27 -23.06
N VAL A 395 5.00 18.03 -23.51
CA VAL A 395 5.95 17.34 -24.39
C VAL A 395 5.91 17.85 -25.84
N LYS A 396 4.81 18.51 -26.28
CA LYS A 396 4.65 19.00 -27.67
C LYS A 396 5.09 20.45 -27.84
N GLY A 397 5.24 21.19 -26.77
CA GLY A 397 5.60 22.62 -26.76
C GLY A 397 7.06 22.87 -26.54
#